data_53b0405137b1f5fbda021c195aab9085
#
_entry.id   53b0405137b1f5fbda021c195aab9085
#
_cell.length_a   1.000
_cell.length_b   1.000
_cell.length_c   1.000
_cell.angle_alpha   90.00
_cell.angle_beta   90.00
_cell.angle_gamma   90.00
#
_symmetry.space_group_name_H-M   'P 1'
#
loop_
_entity.id
_entity.type
_entity.pdbx_description
1 polymer ?
#
loop_
_entity_poly.entity_id
_entity_poly.type
_entity_poly.pdbx_seq_one_letter_code
_entity_poly.pdbx_strand_id
1 'polypeptide(L)'
;MKRIFTFLVCLSAFFVIASADDRPVTFEQLPAEAKSFINDNYKGVKIIYSTKDDDFFRPDYNVMLTNGILLEFNYSGSLKKIEAKKGSISKSLISEGIKDVVEQHYPGAEYLEYEIGKRTYDVKLSNRLELKFDKSFHIIEVDD
;
A
#
# COMPACT_ATOMS: atom_id res chain seq x y z
N MET A 1 -2.59 32.65 -54.63
CA MET A 1 -1.79 31.71 -53.81
C MET A 1 -2.46 31.56 -52.47
N LYS A 2 -3.20 30.47 -52.28
CA LYS A 2 -3.85 30.17 -51.00
C LYS A 2 -2.89 29.25 -50.20
N ARG A 3 -2.29 29.78 -49.15
CA ARG A 3 -1.52 28.97 -48.19
C ARG A 3 -2.48 28.32 -47.22
N ILE A 4 -2.66 27.04 -47.38
CA ILE A 4 -3.43 26.21 -46.43
C ILE A 4 -2.52 25.95 -45.21
N PHE A 5 -2.80 26.59 -44.08
CA PHE A 5 -2.18 26.28 -42.82
C PHE A 5 -2.91 25.05 -42.25
N THR A 6 -2.28 23.90 -42.41
CA THR A 6 -2.74 22.67 -41.75
C THR A 6 -2.38 22.76 -40.27
N PHE A 7 -3.35 23.04 -39.44
CA PHE A 7 -3.22 22.97 -37.98
C PHE A 7 -3.14 21.49 -37.59
N LEU A 8 -1.92 21.01 -37.34
CA LEU A 8 -1.71 19.67 -36.77
C LEU A 8 -2.05 19.75 -35.28
N VAL A 9 -3.29 19.36 -34.96
CA VAL A 9 -3.70 19.16 -33.57
C VAL A 9 -3.00 17.90 -33.08
N CYS A 10 -1.87 18.08 -32.36
CA CYS A 10 -1.28 17.03 -31.55
C CYS A 10 -2.25 16.70 -30.41
N LEU A 11 -3.11 15.72 -30.65
CA LEU A 11 -3.87 15.07 -29.61
C LEU A 11 -2.88 14.26 -28.79
N SER A 12 -2.32 14.88 -27.75
CA SER A 12 -1.55 14.18 -26.73
C SER A 12 -2.50 13.24 -25.99
N ALA A 13 -2.59 12.00 -26.50
CA ALA A 13 -3.19 10.93 -25.78
C ALA A 13 -2.37 10.74 -24.48
N PHE A 14 -2.90 11.19 -23.37
CA PHE A 14 -2.46 10.76 -22.06
C PHE A 14 -2.68 9.24 -22.00
N PHE A 15 -1.64 8.48 -22.33
CA PHE A 15 -1.57 7.08 -21.97
C PHE A 15 -1.46 7.04 -20.44
N VAL A 16 -2.59 6.91 -19.77
CA VAL A 16 -2.63 6.33 -18.44
C VAL A 16 -2.11 4.90 -18.64
N ILE A 17 -0.85 4.67 -18.29
CA ILE A 17 -0.33 3.31 -18.16
C ILE A 17 -1.01 2.77 -16.89
N ALA A 18 -2.26 2.34 -17.02
CA ALA A 18 -2.82 1.38 -16.10
C ALA A 18 -1.94 0.13 -16.27
N SER A 19 -1.31 -0.32 -15.20
CA SER A 19 -0.65 -1.62 -15.21
C SER A 19 -1.66 -2.62 -15.76
N ALA A 20 -1.35 -3.23 -16.91
CA ALA A 20 -2.31 -4.00 -17.70
C ALA A 20 -2.76 -5.30 -17.00
N ASP A 21 -2.24 -5.55 -15.78
CA ASP A 21 -2.34 -6.82 -15.08
C ASP A 21 -3.31 -6.79 -13.88
N ASP A 22 -3.77 -5.60 -13.43
CA ASP A 22 -4.67 -5.49 -12.29
C ASP A 22 -6.14 -5.48 -12.72
N ARG A 23 -6.91 -6.42 -12.19
CA ARG A 23 -8.35 -6.54 -12.47
C ARG A 23 -9.18 -6.01 -11.31
N PRO A 24 -10.19 -5.17 -11.57
CA PRO A 24 -11.09 -4.73 -10.52
C PRO A 24 -11.85 -5.90 -9.89
N VAL A 25 -11.99 -5.86 -8.57
CA VAL A 25 -12.79 -6.81 -7.79
C VAL A 25 -13.71 -6.05 -6.84
N THR A 26 -14.82 -6.68 -6.45
CA THR A 26 -15.71 -6.14 -5.43
C THR A 26 -15.23 -6.54 -4.03
N PHE A 27 -15.73 -5.87 -2.99
CA PHE A 27 -15.42 -6.25 -1.60
C PHE A 27 -15.78 -7.73 -1.32
N GLU A 28 -16.89 -8.21 -1.87
CA GLU A 28 -17.34 -9.60 -1.69
C GLU A 28 -16.38 -10.63 -2.31
N GLN A 29 -15.63 -10.23 -3.32
CA GLN A 29 -14.64 -11.08 -4.00
C GLN A 29 -13.28 -11.11 -3.29
N LEU A 30 -13.08 -10.28 -2.28
CA LEU A 30 -11.86 -10.33 -1.45
C LEU A 30 -11.85 -11.61 -0.59
N PRO A 31 -10.67 -12.16 -0.28
CA PRO A 31 -10.56 -13.26 0.69
C PRO A 31 -11.17 -12.90 2.04
N ALA A 32 -11.72 -13.90 2.74
CA ALA A 32 -12.42 -13.69 3.99
C ALA A 32 -11.55 -13.00 5.06
N GLU A 33 -10.27 -13.35 5.15
CA GLU A 33 -9.33 -12.75 6.10
C GLU A 33 -9.11 -11.28 5.81
N ALA A 34 -8.96 -10.89 4.53
CA ALA A 34 -8.85 -9.50 4.11
C ALA A 34 -10.11 -8.69 4.46
N LYS A 35 -11.30 -9.24 4.22
CA LYS A 35 -12.58 -8.62 4.62
C LYS A 35 -12.67 -8.40 6.12
N SER A 36 -12.29 -9.40 6.92
CA SER A 36 -12.26 -9.28 8.37
C SER A 36 -11.28 -8.20 8.83
N PHE A 37 -10.07 -8.16 8.27
CA PHE A 37 -9.09 -7.12 8.59
C PHE A 37 -9.62 -5.72 8.34
N ILE A 38 -10.25 -5.49 7.18
CA ILE A 38 -10.83 -4.19 6.82
C ILE A 38 -11.97 -3.83 7.77
N ASN A 39 -12.87 -4.76 8.05
CA ASN A 39 -14.01 -4.52 8.95
C ASN A 39 -13.57 -4.24 10.39
N ASP A 40 -12.51 -4.88 10.87
CA ASP A 40 -12.03 -4.73 12.24
C ASP A 40 -11.23 -3.44 12.45
N ASN A 41 -10.43 -3.05 11.46
CA ASN A 41 -9.47 -1.95 11.61
C ASN A 41 -9.89 -0.64 10.90
N TYR A 42 -10.80 -0.73 9.93
CA TYR A 42 -11.25 0.41 9.12
C TYR A 42 -12.77 0.51 9.04
N LYS A 43 -13.43 0.19 10.14
CA LYS A 43 -14.90 0.26 10.24
C LYS A 43 -15.41 1.65 9.86
N GLY A 44 -16.37 1.68 8.92
CA GLY A 44 -16.97 2.93 8.44
C GLY A 44 -16.14 3.70 7.39
N VAL A 45 -14.93 3.24 7.08
CA VAL A 45 -14.13 3.79 5.98
C VAL A 45 -14.56 3.13 4.68
N LYS A 46 -14.83 3.95 3.65
CA LYS A 46 -15.26 3.44 2.33
C LYS A 46 -14.07 3.03 1.49
N ILE A 47 -14.30 2.07 0.60
CA ILE A 47 -13.34 1.64 -0.40
C ILE A 47 -13.52 2.49 -1.66
N ILE A 48 -12.42 3.07 -2.18
CA ILE A 48 -12.40 3.77 -3.46
C ILE A 48 -12.36 2.75 -4.60
N TYR A 49 -11.42 1.80 -4.51
CA TYR A 49 -11.30 0.68 -5.44
C TYR A 49 -10.62 -0.51 -4.77
N SER A 50 -10.84 -1.68 -5.32
CA SER A 50 -10.08 -2.88 -5.03
C SER A 50 -9.77 -3.62 -6.32
N THR A 51 -8.57 -4.17 -6.39
CA THR A 51 -8.05 -4.90 -7.54
C THR A 51 -7.37 -6.18 -7.10
N LYS A 52 -7.23 -7.12 -8.03
CA LYS A 52 -6.34 -8.26 -7.92
C LYS A 52 -5.37 -8.26 -9.09
N ASP A 53 -4.15 -8.73 -8.88
CA ASP A 53 -3.20 -8.94 -9.94
C ASP A 53 -3.59 -10.12 -10.85
N ASP A 54 -2.86 -10.30 -11.94
CA ASP A 54 -3.19 -11.33 -12.95
C ASP A 54 -2.57 -12.71 -12.64
N ASP A 55 -1.99 -12.91 -11.45
CA ASP A 55 -1.53 -14.24 -11.05
C ASP A 55 -2.74 -15.16 -10.83
N PHE A 56 -2.91 -16.12 -11.72
CA PHE A 56 -4.05 -17.02 -11.70
C PHE A 56 -4.11 -17.91 -10.44
N PHE A 57 -2.95 -18.29 -9.88
CA PHE A 57 -2.89 -19.22 -8.76
C PHE A 57 -2.78 -18.53 -7.40
N ARG A 58 -2.10 -17.39 -7.33
CA ARG A 58 -1.80 -16.69 -6.08
C ARG A 58 -1.88 -15.19 -6.23
N PRO A 59 -3.05 -14.66 -6.64
CA PRO A 59 -3.19 -13.22 -6.84
C PRO A 59 -3.02 -12.46 -5.53
N ASP A 60 -2.35 -11.33 -5.60
CA ASP A 60 -2.37 -10.33 -4.54
C ASP A 60 -3.58 -9.40 -4.76
N TYR A 61 -4.06 -8.82 -3.67
CA TYR A 61 -5.21 -7.91 -3.68
C TYR A 61 -4.80 -6.55 -3.15
N ASN A 62 -5.18 -5.50 -3.85
CA ASN A 62 -4.98 -4.12 -3.44
C ASN A 62 -6.33 -3.47 -3.12
N VAL A 63 -6.39 -2.75 -1.99
CA VAL A 63 -7.60 -2.04 -1.55
C VAL A 63 -7.25 -0.62 -1.16
N MET A 64 -7.76 0.36 -1.91
CA MET A 64 -7.61 1.77 -1.60
C MET A 64 -8.81 2.28 -0.84
N LEU A 65 -8.56 2.85 0.33
CA LEU A 65 -9.57 3.43 1.21
C LEU A 65 -9.68 4.95 1.04
N THR A 66 -10.85 5.50 1.37
CA THR A 66 -11.11 6.95 1.26
C THR A 66 -10.28 7.82 2.21
N ASN A 67 -9.73 7.24 3.27
CA ASN A 67 -8.82 7.92 4.20
C ASN A 67 -7.36 8.00 3.70
N GLY A 68 -7.08 7.53 2.48
CA GLY A 68 -5.75 7.55 1.88
C GLY A 68 -4.88 6.34 2.22
N ILE A 69 -5.41 5.31 2.86
CA ILE A 69 -4.70 4.06 3.15
C ILE A 69 -4.86 3.09 1.98
N LEU A 70 -3.74 2.57 1.50
CA LEU A 70 -3.65 1.45 0.56
C LEU A 70 -3.25 0.19 1.32
N LEU A 71 -4.06 -0.85 1.20
CA LEU A 71 -3.82 -2.16 1.79
C LEU A 71 -3.48 -3.16 0.69
N GLU A 72 -2.48 -3.99 0.93
CA GLU A 72 -2.14 -5.13 0.08
C GLU A 72 -2.25 -6.42 0.87
N PHE A 73 -2.98 -7.38 0.30
CA PHE A 73 -3.19 -8.71 0.86
C PHE A 73 -2.69 -9.77 -0.11
N ASN A 74 -2.19 -10.87 0.41
CA ASN A 74 -1.87 -12.02 -0.41
C ASN A 74 -3.12 -12.81 -0.82
N TYR A 75 -2.94 -13.86 -1.62
CA TYR A 75 -4.03 -14.71 -2.12
C TYR A 75 -4.91 -15.35 -1.03
N SER A 76 -4.39 -15.53 0.18
CA SER A 76 -5.16 -16.07 1.31
C SER A 76 -5.89 -14.98 2.10
N GLY A 77 -5.60 -13.71 1.86
CA GLY A 77 -6.15 -12.55 2.56
C GLY A 77 -5.29 -12.06 3.71
N SER A 78 -4.10 -12.62 3.93
CA SER A 78 -3.17 -12.11 4.94
C SER A 78 -2.57 -10.79 4.48
N LEU A 79 -2.45 -9.86 5.43
CA LEU A 79 -1.88 -8.54 5.16
C LEU A 79 -0.41 -8.65 4.75
N LYS A 80 -0.04 -8.03 3.64
CA LYS A 80 1.34 -7.88 3.16
C LYS A 80 1.89 -6.49 3.41
N LYS A 81 1.08 -5.46 3.17
CA LYS A 81 1.52 -4.08 3.21
C LYS A 81 0.40 -3.13 3.57
N ILE A 82 0.74 -2.11 4.33
CA ILE A 82 -0.09 -0.92 4.54
C ILE A 82 0.73 0.27 4.08
N GLU A 83 0.15 1.14 3.25
CA GLU A 83 0.78 2.38 2.83
C GLU A 83 -0.18 3.56 3.03
N ALA A 84 0.27 4.58 3.73
CA ALA A 84 -0.45 5.84 3.87
C ALA A 84 -0.07 6.78 2.72
N LYS A 85 -0.91 6.86 1.70
CA LYS A 85 -0.79 7.87 0.62
C LYS A 85 -1.11 9.27 1.15
N LYS A 86 -1.83 9.33 2.26
CA LYS A 86 -2.18 10.54 2.99
C LYS A 86 -2.26 10.22 4.48
N GLY A 87 -1.76 11.14 5.33
CA GLY A 87 -1.73 10.91 6.77
C GLY A 87 -0.68 9.88 7.18
N SER A 88 -1.00 9.05 8.14
CA SER A 88 -0.11 8.02 8.68
C SER A 88 -0.89 6.74 9.03
N ILE A 89 -0.15 5.65 9.22
CA ILE A 89 -0.68 4.37 9.64
C ILE A 89 -0.92 4.41 11.15
N SER A 90 -2.06 3.89 11.62
CA SER A 90 -2.31 3.72 13.05
C SER A 90 -1.25 2.85 13.70
N LYS A 91 -0.67 3.33 14.80
CA LYS A 91 0.33 2.58 15.58
C LYS A 91 -0.19 1.23 16.08
N SER A 92 -1.51 1.08 16.26
CA SER A 92 -2.13 -0.17 16.68
C SER A 92 -1.94 -1.33 15.69
N LEU A 93 -1.63 -1.02 14.43
CA LEU A 93 -1.40 -2.01 13.36
C LEU A 93 0.07 -2.41 13.22
N ILE A 94 0.97 -1.73 13.91
CA ILE A 94 2.40 -2.00 13.88
C ILE A 94 2.76 -2.96 15.02
N SER A 95 3.64 -3.94 14.75
CA SER A 95 4.13 -4.87 15.78
C SER A 95 4.77 -4.14 16.96
N GLU A 96 4.49 -4.57 18.20
CA GLU A 96 5.01 -3.93 19.41
C GLU A 96 6.55 -3.84 19.39
N GLY A 97 7.24 -4.90 18.99
CA GLY A 97 8.71 -4.88 18.92
C GLY A 97 9.28 -3.84 17.98
N ILE A 98 8.60 -3.53 16.87
CA ILE A 98 8.99 -2.45 15.97
C ILE A 98 8.72 -1.10 16.62
N LYS A 99 7.54 -0.92 17.24
CA LYS A 99 7.18 0.33 17.92
C LYS A 99 8.17 0.69 19.04
N ASP A 100 8.57 -0.29 19.84
CA ASP A 100 9.52 -0.09 20.93
C ASP A 100 10.88 0.42 20.39
N VAL A 101 11.38 -0.18 19.32
CA VAL A 101 12.65 0.22 18.69
C VAL A 101 12.53 1.61 18.07
N VAL A 102 11.45 1.88 17.34
CA VAL A 102 11.24 3.19 16.68
C VAL A 102 11.06 4.29 17.74
N GLU A 103 10.29 4.07 18.78
CA GLU A 103 10.10 5.06 19.86
C GLU A 103 11.42 5.36 20.59
N GLN A 104 12.26 4.36 20.78
CA GLN A 104 13.57 4.52 21.43
C GLN A 104 14.55 5.34 20.58
N HIS A 105 14.60 5.11 19.26
CA HIS A 105 15.59 5.72 18.37
C HIS A 105 15.07 6.94 17.61
N TYR A 106 13.78 6.96 17.31
CA TYR A 106 13.12 7.99 16.48
C TYR A 106 11.80 8.44 17.12
N PRO A 107 11.82 8.95 18.36
CA PRO A 107 10.60 9.33 19.06
C PRO A 107 9.77 10.35 18.26
N GLY A 108 8.47 10.15 18.22
CA GLY A 108 7.54 10.99 17.50
C GLY A 108 7.44 10.75 15.99
N ALA A 109 8.22 9.82 15.43
CA ALA A 109 8.09 9.44 14.03
C ALA A 109 6.75 8.72 13.79
N GLU A 110 6.10 9.06 12.69
CA GLU A 110 4.89 8.40 12.22
C GLU A 110 5.21 7.36 11.15
N TYR A 111 4.37 6.35 11.03
CA TYR A 111 4.54 5.28 10.05
C TYR A 111 3.79 5.62 8.77
N LEU A 112 4.50 5.64 7.64
CA LEU A 112 3.95 5.89 6.31
C LEU A 112 3.80 4.62 5.48
N GLU A 113 4.64 3.63 5.75
CA GLU A 113 4.58 2.33 5.08
C GLU A 113 4.97 1.23 6.08
N TYR A 114 4.29 0.12 6.03
CA TYR A 114 4.58 -1.08 6.81
C TYR A 114 4.40 -2.30 5.94
N GLU A 115 5.49 -2.99 5.65
CA GLU A 115 5.50 -4.22 4.86
C GLU A 115 5.86 -5.41 5.73
N ILE A 116 5.08 -6.48 5.58
CA ILE A 116 5.23 -7.73 6.32
C ILE A 116 5.75 -8.77 5.34
N GLY A 117 7.07 -8.86 5.21
CA GLY A 117 7.73 -9.85 4.39
C GLY A 117 7.83 -11.21 5.08
N LYS A 118 8.27 -12.20 4.34
CA LYS A 118 8.45 -13.57 4.86
C LYS A 118 9.54 -13.65 5.93
N ARG A 119 10.61 -12.88 5.78
CA ARG A 119 11.79 -12.91 6.67
C ARG A 119 12.05 -11.59 7.36
N THR A 120 11.49 -10.50 6.87
CA THR A 120 11.73 -9.15 7.36
C THR A 120 10.43 -8.39 7.53
N TYR A 121 10.53 -7.29 8.27
CA TYR A 121 9.56 -6.21 8.25
C TYR A 121 10.26 -4.96 7.72
N ASP A 122 9.59 -4.21 6.87
CA ASP A 122 10.08 -2.93 6.36
C ASP A 122 9.13 -1.83 6.78
N VAL A 123 9.63 -0.74 7.34
CA VAL A 123 8.84 0.43 7.69
C VAL A 123 9.45 1.69 7.11
N LYS A 124 8.59 2.56 6.59
CA LYS A 124 8.95 3.91 6.20
C LYS A 124 8.37 4.89 7.19
N LEU A 125 9.20 5.79 7.69
CA LEU A 125 8.83 6.78 8.70
C LEU A 125 8.66 8.18 8.11
N SER A 126 7.97 9.04 8.83
CA SER A 126 7.72 10.44 8.44
C SER A 126 8.99 11.30 8.35
N ASN A 127 10.09 10.89 8.98
CA ASN A 127 11.42 11.51 8.89
C ASN A 127 12.23 11.08 7.67
N ARG A 128 11.62 10.37 6.70
CA ARG A 128 12.17 9.80 5.45
C ARG A 128 13.01 8.55 5.63
N LEU A 129 13.25 8.08 6.83
CA LEU A 129 14.00 6.83 7.05
C LEU A 129 13.17 5.62 6.67
N GLU A 130 13.82 4.67 6.04
CA GLU A 130 13.33 3.33 5.80
C GLU A 130 14.11 2.35 6.65
N LEU A 131 13.42 1.61 7.50
CA LEU A 131 14.02 0.67 8.44
C LEU A 131 13.61 -0.75 8.07
N LYS A 132 14.57 -1.63 7.96
CA LYS A 132 14.34 -3.07 7.80
C LYS A 132 14.67 -3.80 9.09
N PHE A 133 13.75 -4.64 9.52
CA PHE A 133 13.88 -5.46 10.73
C PHE A 133 13.91 -6.94 10.38
N ASP A 134 14.67 -7.73 11.14
CA ASP A 134 14.49 -9.18 11.17
C ASP A 134 13.21 -9.57 11.95
N LYS A 135 12.89 -10.85 12.00
CA LYS A 135 11.70 -11.34 12.73
C LYS A 135 11.81 -11.28 14.25
N SER A 136 13.00 -10.96 14.77
CA SER A 136 13.28 -10.70 16.19
C SER A 136 13.28 -9.21 16.52
N PHE A 137 12.86 -8.36 15.56
CA PHE A 137 12.75 -6.90 15.67
C PHE A 137 14.08 -6.17 15.84
N HIS A 138 15.18 -6.76 15.36
CA HIS A 138 16.47 -6.05 15.23
C HIS A 138 16.52 -5.30 13.91
N ILE A 139 17.01 -4.06 13.93
CA ILE A 139 17.28 -3.30 12.71
C ILE A 139 18.47 -3.94 12.00
N ILE A 140 18.28 -4.32 10.73
CA ILE A 140 19.32 -4.90 9.87
C ILE A 140 19.73 -3.97 8.73
N GLU A 141 18.92 -2.95 8.43
CA GLU A 141 19.21 -1.96 7.38
C GLU A 141 18.51 -0.64 7.71
N VAL A 142 19.17 0.47 7.42
CA VAL A 142 18.61 1.84 7.53
C VAL A 142 18.98 2.58 6.26
N ASP A 143 17.96 3.06 5.54
CA ASP A 143 18.08 3.89 4.34
C ASP A 143 17.38 5.25 4.53
N ASP A 144 17.81 6.28 3.75
CA ASP A 144 17.26 7.64 3.78
C ASP A 144 16.97 8.19 2.37
#